data_86d03985a3066d4023df8d63966d619e
#
_entry.id   86d03985a3066d4023df8d63966d619e
#
_cell.length_a   1.000
_cell.length_b   1.000
_cell.length_c   1.000
_cell.angle_alpha   90.00
_cell.angle_beta   90.00
_cell.angle_gamma   90.00
#
_symmetry.space_group_name_H-M   'P 1'
#
loop_
_entity.id
_entity.type
_entity.pdbx_description
1 polymer ?
#
loop_
_entity_poly.entity_id
_entity_poly.type
_entity_poly.pdbx_seq_one_letter_code
_entity_poly.pdbx_strand_id
1 'polypeptide(L)'
;DQTRGWFYSLHAISTLLFDRECYENVICLGLILDGKGQKMSKTRGNVVDPWEVLNQHGADAMRWYLYTASPPGQERRFSASLVEEVVRNFTLTLWNTYSFFVTYANLDRWTPEAGGDVHYSSLDLWLRSALHTLVKDVTVALENYDVLGATRPIQTFVDQLSNWYLRRSR
;
A
#
# COMPACT_ATOMS: atom_id res chain seq x y z
N ASP A 1 23.10 -9.15 7.88
CA ASP A 1 24.22 -8.20 7.74
C ASP A 1 24.15 -7.08 8.78
N GLN A 2 22.99 -6.47 9.00
CA GLN A 2 22.85 -5.30 9.85
C GLN A 2 22.99 -5.58 11.36
N THR A 3 22.72 -6.82 11.81
CA THR A 3 22.93 -7.23 13.20
C THR A 3 24.40 -7.21 13.62
N ARG A 4 25.33 -7.39 12.69
CA ARG A 4 26.79 -7.27 12.92
C ARG A 4 27.38 -5.98 12.37
N GLY A 5 26.54 -5.08 11.85
CA GLY A 5 26.96 -3.82 11.29
C GLY A 5 26.31 -2.66 12.02
N TRP A 6 25.44 -1.97 11.33
CA TRP A 6 24.88 -0.69 11.76
C TRP A 6 24.03 -0.78 13.03
N PHE A 7 23.17 -1.81 13.16
CA PHE A 7 22.34 -1.96 14.36
C PHE A 7 23.20 -2.22 15.60
N TYR A 8 24.21 -3.10 15.48
CA TYR A 8 25.14 -3.36 16.58
C TYR A 8 25.91 -2.11 16.98
N SER A 9 26.46 -1.37 16.01
CA SER A 9 27.27 -0.19 16.27
C SER A 9 26.49 0.91 17.00
N LEU A 10 25.27 1.21 16.55
CA LEU A 10 24.41 2.19 17.20
C LEU A 10 24.01 1.75 18.62
N HIS A 11 23.64 0.49 18.77
CA HIS A 11 23.23 -0.03 20.07
C HIS A 11 24.38 -0.02 21.08
N ALA A 12 25.57 -0.45 20.66
CA ALA A 12 26.77 -0.43 21.50
C ALA A 12 27.13 1.00 21.96
N ILE A 13 27.10 1.98 21.04
CA ILE A 13 27.39 3.38 21.37
C ILE A 13 26.34 3.92 22.37
N SER A 14 25.06 3.67 22.13
CA SER A 14 23.99 4.14 23.00
C SER A 14 24.11 3.54 24.41
N THR A 15 24.36 2.23 24.50
CA THR A 15 24.53 1.56 25.79
C THR A 15 25.75 2.10 26.55
N LEU A 16 26.90 2.28 25.86
CA LEU A 16 28.11 2.79 26.49
C LEU A 16 28.03 4.25 26.95
N LEU A 17 27.30 5.09 26.23
CA LEU A 17 27.23 6.52 26.54
C LEU A 17 26.02 6.89 27.39
N PHE A 18 24.90 6.18 27.24
CA PHE A 18 23.61 6.59 27.82
C PHE A 18 22.95 5.51 28.65
N ASP A 19 23.56 4.33 28.77
CA ASP A 19 23.05 3.15 29.48
C ASP A 19 21.60 2.79 29.09
N ARG A 20 21.29 2.89 27.81
CA ARG A 20 19.97 2.57 27.25
C ARG A 20 20.07 2.11 25.80
N GLU A 21 18.99 1.45 25.36
CA GLU A 21 18.80 1.09 23.94
C GLU A 21 18.68 2.35 23.06
N CYS A 22 19.13 2.26 21.81
CA CYS A 22 19.03 3.37 20.86
C CYS A 22 17.75 3.36 20.02
N TYR A 23 16.98 2.28 20.08
CA TYR A 23 15.71 2.13 19.38
C TYR A 23 14.85 1.06 20.05
N GLU A 24 13.53 1.25 20.05
CA GLU A 24 12.56 0.30 20.57
C GLU A 24 12.14 -0.73 19.52
N ASN A 25 12.06 -0.32 18.25
CA ASN A 25 11.61 -1.14 17.15
C ASN A 25 12.62 -1.14 16.00
N VAL A 26 12.81 -2.29 15.37
CA VAL A 26 13.70 -2.47 14.22
C VAL A 26 12.98 -3.19 13.11
N ILE A 27 12.89 -2.56 11.94
CA ILE A 27 12.33 -3.18 10.75
C ILE A 27 13.48 -3.56 9.82
N CYS A 28 13.72 -4.86 9.69
CA CYS A 28 14.67 -5.40 8.71
C CYS A 28 13.94 -5.73 7.41
N LEU A 29 14.42 -5.16 6.30
CA LEU A 29 13.88 -5.47 4.98
C LEU A 29 14.68 -6.61 4.32
N GLY A 30 13.97 -7.48 3.59
CA GLY A 30 14.58 -8.50 2.75
C GLY A 30 15.26 -7.93 1.50
N LEU A 31 16.00 -8.78 0.81
CA LEU A 31 16.64 -8.41 -0.46
C LEU A 31 15.60 -8.17 -1.56
N ILE A 32 15.91 -7.20 -2.43
CA ILE A 32 15.17 -7.01 -3.68
C ILE A 32 15.87 -7.80 -4.79
N LEU A 33 15.11 -8.72 -5.39
CA LEU A 33 15.55 -9.59 -6.48
C LEU A 33 15.01 -9.06 -7.81
N ASP A 34 15.61 -9.46 -8.92
CA ASP A 34 15.06 -9.17 -10.25
C ASP A 34 13.74 -9.91 -10.51
N GLY A 35 13.09 -9.66 -11.64
CA GLY A 35 11.83 -10.31 -12.01
C GLY A 35 11.91 -11.85 -12.10
N LYS A 36 13.12 -12.42 -12.25
CA LYS A 36 13.39 -13.85 -12.27
C LYS A 36 13.73 -14.43 -10.90
N GLY A 37 13.79 -13.58 -9.85
CA GLY A 37 14.17 -13.99 -8.51
C GLY A 37 15.66 -14.12 -8.28
N GLN A 38 16.49 -13.48 -9.10
CA GLN A 38 17.94 -13.47 -8.93
C GLN A 38 18.41 -12.18 -8.24
N LYS A 39 19.46 -12.28 -7.43
CA LYS A 39 20.08 -11.11 -6.79
C LYS A 39 20.54 -10.11 -7.86
N MET A 40 20.10 -8.86 -7.73
CA MET A 40 20.52 -7.79 -8.62
C MET A 40 22.02 -7.49 -8.48
N SER A 41 22.70 -7.32 -9.59
CA SER A 41 24.11 -6.97 -9.64
C SER A 41 24.42 -6.16 -10.89
N LYS A 42 25.22 -5.10 -10.73
CA LYS A 42 25.70 -4.29 -11.87
C LYS A 42 26.48 -5.14 -12.87
N THR A 43 27.26 -6.11 -12.40
CA THR A 43 28.04 -7.01 -13.25
C THR A 43 27.16 -7.93 -14.10
N ARG A 44 25.97 -8.28 -13.63
CA ARG A 44 25.00 -9.12 -14.36
C ARG A 44 24.08 -8.31 -15.27
N GLY A 45 24.07 -6.99 -15.12
CA GLY A 45 23.19 -6.11 -15.91
C GLY A 45 21.69 -6.30 -15.63
N ASN A 46 21.33 -6.89 -14.49
CA ASN A 46 19.93 -7.14 -14.09
C ASN A 46 19.41 -6.17 -13.03
N VAL A 47 20.07 -5.04 -12.87
CA VAL A 47 19.62 -3.97 -11.96
C VAL A 47 18.48 -3.20 -12.63
N VAL A 48 17.35 -3.10 -11.95
CA VAL A 48 16.23 -2.26 -12.38
C VAL A 48 16.45 -0.86 -11.83
N ASP A 49 16.45 0.15 -12.70
CA ASP A 49 16.53 1.54 -12.27
C ASP A 49 15.16 1.97 -11.71
N PRO A 50 15.10 2.37 -10.42
CA PRO A 50 13.85 2.84 -9.83
C PRO A 50 13.26 4.05 -10.55
N TRP A 51 14.09 4.94 -11.11
CA TRP A 51 13.63 6.14 -11.81
C TRP A 51 12.88 5.83 -13.10
N GLU A 52 13.29 4.79 -13.83
CA GLU A 52 12.55 4.33 -15.01
C GLU A 52 11.13 3.87 -14.61
N VAL A 53 11.02 3.10 -13.53
CA VAL A 53 9.72 2.62 -13.03
C VAL A 53 8.87 3.78 -12.51
N LEU A 54 9.46 4.72 -11.78
CA LEU A 54 8.76 5.91 -11.28
C LEU A 54 8.23 6.79 -12.42
N ASN A 55 9.02 6.98 -13.47
CA ASN A 55 8.62 7.79 -14.62
C ASN A 55 7.51 7.12 -15.46
N GLN A 56 7.48 5.78 -15.51
CA GLN A 56 6.46 5.03 -16.24
C GLN A 56 5.16 4.85 -15.49
N HIS A 57 5.23 4.51 -14.21
CA HIS A 57 4.08 4.03 -13.44
C HIS A 57 3.70 4.94 -12.26
N GLY A 58 4.56 5.90 -11.93
CA GLY A 58 4.36 6.79 -10.80
C GLY A 58 4.82 6.19 -9.45
N ALA A 59 5.00 7.08 -8.48
CA ALA A 59 5.52 6.72 -7.16
C ALA A 59 4.52 5.87 -6.36
N ASP A 60 3.23 6.14 -6.49
CA ASP A 60 2.21 5.45 -5.71
C ASP A 60 2.08 3.98 -6.10
N ALA A 61 2.13 3.67 -7.40
CA ALA A 61 2.12 2.30 -7.89
C ALA A 61 3.34 1.50 -7.41
N MET A 62 4.53 2.11 -7.47
CA MET A 62 5.76 1.50 -6.98
C MET A 62 5.71 1.26 -5.47
N ARG A 63 5.29 2.26 -4.68
CA ARG A 63 5.15 2.13 -3.22
C ARG A 63 4.12 1.08 -2.85
N TRP A 64 2.97 1.07 -3.52
CA TRP A 64 1.93 0.06 -3.30
C TRP A 64 2.44 -1.34 -3.57
N TYR A 65 3.15 -1.54 -4.69
CA TYR A 65 3.78 -2.81 -4.99
C TYR A 65 4.73 -3.26 -3.88
N LEU A 66 5.63 -2.38 -3.44
CA LEU A 66 6.61 -2.70 -2.39
C LEU A 66 5.96 -3.06 -1.05
N TYR A 67 4.81 -2.50 -0.75
CA TYR A 67 4.06 -2.81 0.48
C TYR A 67 3.24 -4.09 0.39
N THR A 68 2.80 -4.48 -0.80
CA THR A 68 1.91 -5.63 -0.99
C THR A 68 2.61 -6.90 -1.47
N ALA A 69 3.85 -6.80 -1.98
CA ALA A 69 4.55 -7.91 -2.61
C ALA A 69 4.94 -9.03 -1.63
N SER A 70 5.47 -8.68 -0.46
CA SER A 70 5.88 -9.64 0.57
C SER A 70 5.96 -8.99 1.94
N PRO A 71 5.88 -9.78 3.04
CA PRO A 71 6.12 -9.26 4.38
C PRO A 71 7.52 -8.64 4.51
N PRO A 72 7.73 -7.67 5.43
CA PRO A 72 9.05 -7.20 5.79
C PRO A 72 9.98 -8.38 6.17
N GLY A 73 11.26 -8.28 5.80
CA GLY A 73 12.24 -9.33 6.08
C GLY A 73 12.30 -10.45 5.04
N GLN A 74 11.29 -10.64 4.24
CA GLN A 74 11.32 -11.59 3.12
C GLN A 74 11.87 -10.97 1.85
N GLU A 75 12.50 -11.80 1.02
CA GLU A 75 12.94 -11.40 -0.31
C GLU A 75 11.73 -11.04 -1.19
N ARG A 76 11.90 -10.04 -2.05
CA ARG A 76 10.86 -9.64 -3.00
C ARG A 76 11.43 -9.46 -4.40
N ARG A 77 10.68 -9.92 -5.38
CA ARG A 77 11.01 -9.65 -6.79
C ARG A 77 10.62 -8.22 -7.12
N PHE A 78 11.32 -7.62 -8.05
CA PHE A 78 11.01 -6.28 -8.53
C PHE A 78 11.26 -6.18 -10.03
N SER A 79 10.25 -5.70 -10.76
CA SER A 79 10.33 -5.37 -12.17
C SER A 79 9.24 -4.36 -12.54
N ALA A 80 9.42 -3.64 -13.63
CA ALA A 80 8.42 -2.71 -14.14
C ALA A 80 7.06 -3.40 -14.40
N SER A 81 7.08 -4.62 -14.94
CA SER A 81 5.85 -5.38 -15.22
C SER A 81 5.05 -5.74 -13.96
N LEU A 82 5.71 -6.02 -12.83
CA LEU A 82 5.04 -6.29 -11.56
C LEU A 82 4.40 -5.02 -10.98
N VAL A 83 5.04 -3.86 -11.17
CA VAL A 83 4.44 -2.57 -10.80
C VAL A 83 3.27 -2.22 -11.70
N GLU A 84 3.37 -2.50 -13.01
CA GLU A 84 2.27 -2.33 -13.97
C GLU A 84 1.03 -3.15 -13.60
N GLU A 85 1.19 -4.36 -13.06
CA GLU A 85 0.07 -5.16 -12.56
C GLU A 85 -0.69 -4.45 -11.43
N VAL A 86 0.01 -3.75 -10.55
CA VAL A 86 -0.62 -2.94 -9.50
C VAL A 86 -1.45 -1.81 -10.10
N VAL A 87 -0.91 -1.12 -11.11
CA VAL A 87 -1.67 -0.05 -11.80
C VAL A 87 -2.97 -0.60 -12.36
N ARG A 88 -2.92 -1.72 -13.07
CA ARG A 88 -4.11 -2.32 -13.69
C ARG A 88 -5.13 -2.85 -12.68
N ASN A 89 -4.65 -3.58 -11.68
CA ASN A 89 -5.53 -4.35 -10.79
C ASN A 89 -6.04 -3.53 -9.59
N PHE A 90 -5.34 -2.47 -9.20
CA PHE A 90 -5.70 -1.67 -8.03
C PHE A 90 -5.92 -0.20 -8.38
N THR A 91 -4.89 0.49 -8.88
CA THR A 91 -4.92 1.95 -9.07
C THR A 91 -6.00 2.37 -10.05
N LEU A 92 -6.11 1.70 -11.21
CA LEU A 92 -7.15 2.01 -12.20
C LEU A 92 -8.55 1.65 -11.71
N THR A 93 -8.71 0.60 -10.92
CA THR A 93 -10.01 0.25 -10.33
C THR A 93 -10.49 1.34 -9.38
N LEU A 94 -9.62 1.82 -8.49
CA LEU A 94 -9.93 2.92 -7.58
C LEU A 94 -10.19 4.22 -8.35
N TRP A 95 -9.33 4.55 -9.31
CA TRP A 95 -9.47 5.74 -10.14
C TRP A 95 -10.77 5.75 -10.94
N ASN A 96 -11.15 4.65 -11.55
CA ASN A 96 -12.39 4.54 -12.31
C ASN A 96 -13.62 4.68 -11.41
N THR A 97 -13.58 4.15 -10.20
CA THR A 97 -14.64 4.33 -9.20
C THR A 97 -14.80 5.79 -8.82
N TYR A 98 -13.68 6.47 -8.54
CA TYR A 98 -13.67 7.90 -8.24
C TYR A 98 -14.15 8.75 -9.43
N SER A 99 -13.64 8.49 -10.63
CA SER A 99 -14.03 9.20 -11.85
C SER A 99 -15.52 9.06 -12.14
N PHE A 100 -16.07 7.86 -11.93
CA PHE A 100 -17.52 7.64 -12.05
C PHE A 100 -18.29 8.55 -11.09
N PHE A 101 -17.92 8.54 -9.81
CA PHE A 101 -18.56 9.40 -8.80
C PHE A 101 -18.49 10.89 -9.19
N VAL A 102 -17.29 11.38 -9.50
CA VAL A 102 -17.09 12.81 -9.85
C VAL A 102 -17.89 13.20 -11.09
N THR A 103 -17.95 12.34 -12.11
CA THR A 103 -18.70 12.61 -13.33
C THR A 103 -20.18 12.84 -13.03
N TYR A 104 -20.80 11.97 -12.27
CA TYR A 104 -22.23 12.10 -11.95
C TYR A 104 -22.49 13.18 -10.91
N ALA A 105 -21.64 13.36 -9.91
CA ALA A 105 -21.75 14.47 -8.97
C ALA A 105 -21.72 15.84 -9.69
N ASN A 106 -20.87 15.99 -10.70
CA ASN A 106 -20.82 17.21 -11.51
C ASN A 106 -22.06 17.38 -12.39
N LEU A 107 -22.58 16.31 -12.99
CA LEU A 107 -23.81 16.37 -13.78
C LEU A 107 -25.01 16.78 -12.92
N ASP A 108 -25.12 16.25 -11.73
CA ASP A 108 -26.18 16.54 -10.77
C ASP A 108 -25.96 17.85 -10.00
N ARG A 109 -24.82 18.51 -10.20
CA ARG A 109 -24.36 19.69 -9.44
C ARG A 109 -24.39 19.46 -7.93
N TRP A 110 -24.09 18.23 -7.54
CA TRP A 110 -24.07 17.85 -6.13
C TRP A 110 -22.82 18.41 -5.43
N THR A 111 -23.01 18.92 -4.19
CA THR A 111 -21.92 19.33 -3.30
C THR A 111 -22.14 18.72 -1.92
N PRO A 112 -21.06 18.48 -1.14
CA PRO A 112 -21.17 17.93 0.21
C PRO A 112 -21.99 18.80 1.18
N GLU A 113 -22.03 20.12 0.93
CA GLU A 113 -22.79 21.10 1.74
C GLU A 113 -24.27 21.17 1.38
N ALA A 114 -24.69 20.54 0.29
CA ALA A 114 -26.07 20.64 -0.21
C ALA A 114 -27.12 20.06 0.75
N GLY A 115 -26.73 19.55 1.90
CA GLY A 115 -27.48 19.09 3.06
C GLY A 115 -28.91 18.64 2.79
N GLY A 116 -29.27 17.45 3.16
CA GLY A 116 -30.63 16.90 3.11
C GLY A 116 -30.71 15.65 3.96
N ASP A 117 -31.93 15.22 4.25
CA ASP A 117 -32.12 13.93 4.91
C ASP A 117 -31.65 12.81 3.98
N VAL A 118 -30.51 12.22 4.33
CA VAL A 118 -29.93 11.12 3.56
C VAL A 118 -30.55 9.80 4.03
N HIS A 119 -31.34 9.17 3.19
CA HIS A 119 -31.82 7.82 3.43
C HIS A 119 -30.79 6.81 2.95
N TYR A 120 -30.17 6.11 3.91
CA TYR A 120 -29.23 5.04 3.63
C TYR A 120 -29.96 3.73 3.34
N SER A 121 -29.72 3.14 2.19
CA SER A 121 -30.12 1.76 1.90
C SER A 121 -29.32 0.75 2.74
N SER A 122 -29.78 -0.49 2.80
CA SER A 122 -29.00 -1.55 3.47
C SER A 122 -27.60 -1.73 2.86
N LEU A 123 -27.46 -1.46 1.55
CA LEU A 123 -26.18 -1.54 0.86
C LEU A 123 -25.22 -0.41 1.29
N ASP A 124 -25.76 0.79 1.49
CA ASP A 124 -24.97 1.96 1.98
C ASP A 124 -24.50 1.69 3.42
N LEU A 125 -25.38 1.18 4.28
CA LEU A 125 -25.05 0.84 5.67
C LEU A 125 -23.98 -0.26 5.71
N TRP A 126 -24.08 -1.25 4.84
CA TRP A 126 -23.06 -2.29 4.69
C TRP A 126 -21.70 -1.69 4.30
N LEU A 127 -21.66 -0.84 3.27
CA LEU A 127 -20.40 -0.22 2.82
C LEU A 127 -19.76 0.64 3.93
N ARG A 128 -20.57 1.44 4.63
CA ARG A 128 -20.09 2.25 5.75
C ARG A 128 -19.52 1.39 6.87
N SER A 129 -20.19 0.30 7.22
CA SER A 129 -19.69 -0.67 8.21
C SER A 129 -18.37 -1.30 7.76
N ALA A 130 -18.28 -1.71 6.50
CA ALA A 130 -17.07 -2.27 5.92
C ALA A 130 -15.91 -1.26 5.93
N LEU A 131 -16.18 0.02 5.61
CA LEU A 131 -15.18 1.10 5.68
C LEU A 131 -14.68 1.32 7.10
N HIS A 132 -15.55 1.39 8.09
CA HIS A 132 -15.13 1.57 9.48
C HIS A 132 -14.32 0.37 10.00
N THR A 133 -14.70 -0.84 9.62
CA THR A 133 -13.91 -2.04 9.93
C THR A 133 -12.54 -1.96 9.28
N LEU A 134 -12.46 -1.58 8.01
CA LEU A 134 -11.20 -1.39 7.30
C LEU A 134 -10.30 -0.36 8.01
N VAL A 135 -10.84 0.81 8.38
CA VAL A 135 -10.07 1.85 9.08
C VAL A 135 -9.49 1.31 10.38
N LYS A 136 -10.30 0.59 11.17
CA LYS A 136 -9.83 -0.04 12.41
C LYS A 136 -8.70 -1.03 12.15
N ASP A 137 -8.90 -1.97 11.23
CA ASP A 137 -7.94 -3.05 10.96
C ASP A 137 -6.63 -2.51 10.39
N VAL A 138 -6.71 -1.54 9.48
CA VAL A 138 -5.53 -0.86 8.92
C VAL A 138 -4.76 -0.09 10.00
N THR A 139 -5.47 0.62 10.88
CA THR A 139 -4.83 1.36 11.98
C THR A 139 -4.06 0.41 12.90
N VAL A 140 -4.70 -0.67 13.35
CA VAL A 140 -4.06 -1.68 14.21
C VAL A 140 -2.86 -2.33 13.53
N ALA A 141 -2.98 -2.66 12.24
CA ALA A 141 -1.87 -3.26 11.49
C ALA A 141 -0.67 -2.30 11.38
N LEU A 142 -0.91 -1.01 11.07
CA LEU A 142 0.15 -0.01 10.96
C LEU A 142 0.80 0.32 12.31
N GLU A 143 0.05 0.36 13.39
CA GLU A 143 0.59 0.53 14.75
C GLU A 143 1.53 -0.63 15.14
N ASN A 144 1.31 -1.82 14.58
CA ASN A 144 2.18 -2.98 14.76
C ASN A 144 3.21 -3.17 13.63
N TYR A 145 3.43 -2.17 12.79
CA TYR A 145 4.34 -2.22 11.63
C TYR A 145 4.02 -3.33 10.61
N ASP A 146 2.81 -3.88 10.63
CA ASP A 146 2.34 -4.88 9.65
C ASP A 146 1.78 -4.21 8.41
N VAL A 147 2.67 -3.79 7.53
CA VAL A 147 2.32 -3.10 6.29
C VAL A 147 1.52 -4.00 5.34
N LEU A 148 1.82 -5.28 5.30
CA LEU A 148 1.11 -6.25 4.45
C LEU A 148 -0.31 -6.49 4.95
N GLY A 149 -0.48 -6.65 6.27
CA GLY A 149 -1.79 -6.76 6.92
C GLY A 149 -2.64 -5.51 6.76
N ALA A 150 -2.01 -4.32 6.65
CA ALA A 150 -2.70 -3.07 6.38
C ALA A 150 -3.17 -2.94 4.91
N THR A 151 -2.33 -3.34 3.96
CA THR A 151 -2.59 -3.07 2.53
C THR A 151 -3.56 -4.06 1.87
N ARG A 152 -3.52 -5.34 2.24
CA ARG A 152 -4.42 -6.36 1.68
C ARG A 152 -5.92 -6.07 1.90
N PRO A 153 -6.36 -5.70 3.10
CA PRO A 153 -7.76 -5.31 3.33
C PRO A 153 -8.19 -4.11 2.49
N ILE A 154 -7.30 -3.13 2.25
CA ILE A 154 -7.59 -1.98 1.38
C ILE A 154 -7.88 -2.45 -0.05
N GLN A 155 -7.07 -3.37 -0.58
CA GLN A 155 -7.28 -3.91 -1.93
C GLN A 155 -8.62 -4.64 -2.04
N THR A 156 -8.94 -5.46 -1.04
CA THR A 156 -10.24 -6.17 -0.96
C THR A 156 -11.41 -5.18 -0.90
N PHE A 157 -11.29 -4.12 -0.11
CA PHE A 157 -12.32 -3.09 0.00
C PHE A 157 -12.54 -2.35 -1.32
N VAL A 158 -11.47 -1.99 -2.04
CA VAL A 158 -11.57 -1.34 -3.36
C VAL A 158 -12.27 -2.23 -4.37
N ASP A 159 -12.01 -3.54 -4.35
CA ASP A 159 -12.73 -4.50 -5.19
C ASP A 159 -14.22 -4.55 -4.84
N GLN A 160 -14.57 -4.64 -3.57
CA GLN A 160 -15.96 -4.62 -3.10
C GLN A 160 -16.66 -3.30 -3.44
N LEU A 161 -15.97 -2.17 -3.28
CA LEU A 161 -16.49 -0.86 -3.64
C LEU A 161 -16.82 -0.77 -5.13
N SER A 162 -15.90 -1.19 -5.99
CA SER A 162 -16.05 -1.11 -7.44
C SER A 162 -16.99 -2.19 -8.00
N ASN A 163 -16.72 -3.45 -7.68
CA ASN A 163 -17.37 -4.59 -8.32
C ASN A 163 -18.67 -5.05 -7.66
N TRP A 164 -18.92 -4.60 -6.44
CA TRP A 164 -20.17 -4.91 -5.74
C TRP A 164 -21.02 -3.66 -5.52
N TYR A 165 -20.56 -2.73 -4.69
CA TYR A 165 -21.34 -1.56 -4.31
C TYR A 165 -21.70 -0.69 -5.51
N LEU A 166 -20.71 -0.22 -6.26
CA LEU A 166 -20.92 0.68 -7.40
C LEU A 166 -21.81 0.04 -8.47
N ARG A 167 -21.62 -1.23 -8.80
CA ARG A 167 -22.43 -1.93 -9.80
C ARG A 167 -23.90 -2.09 -9.39
N ARG A 168 -24.16 -2.16 -8.09
CA ARG A 168 -25.54 -2.31 -7.59
C ARG A 168 -26.23 -1.00 -7.28
N SER A 169 -25.48 0.09 -7.16
CA SER A 169 -25.99 1.44 -6.91
C SER A 169 -26.28 2.24 -8.21
N ARG A 170 -25.96 1.66 -9.36
CA ARG A 170 -26.22 2.26 -10.68
C ARG A 170 -27.70 2.27 -11.03
#